data_0a9d3067bfcacb297bab5ab8e494f1ec
#
_entry.id   0a9d3067bfcacb297bab5ab8e494f1ec
#
_cell.length_a   1.000
_cell.length_b   1.000
_cell.length_c   1.000
_cell.angle_alpha   90.00
_cell.angle_beta   90.00
_cell.angle_gamma   90.00
#
_symmetry.space_group_name_H-M   'P 1'
#
loop_
_entity.id
_entity.type
_entity.pdbx_description
1 polymer ?
#
loop_
_entity_poly.entity_id
_entity_poly.type
_entity_poly.pdbx_seq_one_letter_code
_entity_poly.pdbx_strand_id
1 'polypeptide(L)'
;MIKHMKRCIFTKVKFMALFLFAALMAACTADVYEPKPDPTPTPEPEIPENPIVDIVNSISKSRNLTVNIVDAYDGKYYYTIEAFAGNPAIDERARLLAGQKVNSKVPFNVNISIPDSENEIFIRQTDPFKRKRVYAFPVQDGDMVCNLGSIANTKSSSGSVLRSASYEMPEVDFSPSGATAISGKQQIKTGGKYIVNKDAKLNISSLPGEGNFSLYIKGEAKLTTDYLTLQNNAKIYILSDGELTAGKNNIVLNCVGNAQIAVEKDGSLGDDDDDKKLSLSFTAQSRLINHGDVELNGKKANGNYSLALTSSASIYNDGEMDITGGLSTTDKTNLIVNYGEFDIEKTLMLTNGEIYNACVFETDICDVNGGTIILASYSGFECDKFTAGGLHMYMDAFSIFDCTDDDKDAGVHFTTQTNYISGTSDSPEYALFRANKVILGGWNSVEYSGMLEIECDHHDKNVNYYKLNAPATFAQGQASVEIDEDDCNKNSGNQNPGEGDGDQDPSYEEVETLPYTYLFEDNWPTTGDYDMNDLVIGIQINNKKIGXXXXTDECCDPVVLGCTFSIR
;
A
#
# COMPACT_ATOMS: atom_id res chain seq x y z
N MET A 1 -13.11 38.32 29.80
CA MET A 1 -11.73 38.78 29.97
C MET A 1 -10.78 38.31 28.84
N ILE A 2 -10.97 37.16 28.24
CA ILE A 2 -10.09 36.60 27.19
C ILE A 2 -10.31 37.24 25.79
N LYS A 3 -11.53 37.77 25.52
CA LYS A 3 -11.83 38.34 24.19
C LYS A 3 -11.24 39.74 23.96
N HIS A 4 -10.87 40.48 25.00
CA HIS A 4 -10.26 41.81 24.86
C HIS A 4 -8.74 41.76 24.70
N MET A 5 -8.07 40.68 25.16
CA MET A 5 -6.64 40.56 25.04
C MET A 5 -6.16 40.23 23.60
N LYS A 6 -6.97 39.53 22.81
CA LYS A 6 -6.58 39.19 21.43
C LYS A 6 -6.59 40.38 20.46
N ARG A 7 -7.39 41.43 20.74
CA ARG A 7 -7.44 42.63 19.89
C ARG A 7 -6.23 43.55 20.06
N CYS A 8 -5.62 43.59 21.26
CA CYS A 8 -4.47 44.45 21.52
C CYS A 8 -3.16 43.95 20.92
N ILE A 9 -2.99 42.64 20.78
CA ILE A 9 -1.75 42.05 20.25
C ILE A 9 -1.68 42.21 18.72
N PHE A 10 -2.83 42.07 18.03
CA PHE A 10 -2.86 42.21 16.56
C PHE A 10 -2.58 43.65 16.09
N THR A 11 -2.96 44.64 16.88
CA THR A 11 -2.74 46.07 16.51
C THR A 11 -1.27 46.46 16.68
N LYS A 12 -0.60 45.93 17.69
CA LYS A 12 0.84 46.24 17.92
C LYS A 12 1.76 45.61 16.88
N VAL A 13 1.42 44.41 16.40
CA VAL A 13 2.21 43.72 15.36
C VAL A 13 2.08 44.44 14.00
N LYS A 14 0.88 44.95 13.65
CA LYS A 14 0.69 45.71 12.42
C LYS A 14 1.49 47.06 12.43
N PHE A 15 1.56 47.72 13.58
CA PHE A 15 2.33 48.97 13.69
C PHE A 15 3.83 48.73 13.60
N MET A 16 4.32 47.63 14.16
CA MET A 16 5.75 47.30 14.11
C MET A 16 6.21 46.92 12.69
N ALA A 17 5.37 46.22 11.95
CA ALA A 17 5.65 45.89 10.55
C ALA A 17 5.66 47.12 9.64
N LEU A 18 4.80 48.11 9.92
CA LEU A 18 4.76 49.34 9.15
C LEU A 18 6.01 50.21 9.40
N PHE A 19 6.53 50.22 10.64
CA PHE A 19 7.75 50.95 10.96
C PHE A 19 9.03 50.32 10.37
N LEU A 20 9.09 49.00 10.28
CA LEU A 20 10.18 48.27 9.62
C LEU A 20 10.21 48.58 8.12
N PHE A 21 9.03 48.65 7.48
CA PHE A 21 8.92 48.92 6.05
C PHE A 21 9.34 50.38 5.72
N ALA A 22 8.97 51.32 6.60
CA ALA A 22 9.37 52.74 6.45
C ALA A 22 10.88 52.96 6.67
N ALA A 23 11.52 52.17 7.53
CA ALA A 23 12.96 52.23 7.77
C ALA A 23 13.77 51.67 6.59
N LEU A 24 13.22 50.64 5.89
CA LEU A 24 13.89 50.07 4.71
C LEU A 24 13.83 51.00 3.49
N MET A 25 12.78 51.82 3.38
CA MET A 25 12.67 52.77 2.25
C MET A 25 13.53 54.05 2.43
N ALA A 26 13.99 54.34 3.66
CA ALA A 26 14.80 55.51 3.93
C ALA A 26 16.34 55.28 3.73
N ALA A 27 16.73 54.04 3.42
CA ALA A 27 18.14 53.66 3.23
C ALA A 27 18.62 53.76 1.78
N CYS A 28 17.74 54.11 0.84
CA CYS A 28 18.13 54.35 -0.55
C CYS A 28 18.35 55.85 -0.78
N THR A 29 19.42 56.38 -0.22
CA THR A 29 19.97 57.67 -0.70
C THR A 29 20.93 57.33 -1.84
N ALA A 30 20.58 57.74 -3.03
CA ALA A 30 21.44 57.59 -4.19
C ALA A 30 22.76 58.31 -3.96
N ASP A 31 23.84 57.59 -3.81
CA ASP A 31 25.15 58.17 -3.95
C ASP A 31 25.33 58.66 -5.38
N VAL A 32 25.60 59.93 -5.54
CA VAL A 32 25.88 60.53 -6.85
C VAL A 32 27.24 59.99 -7.32
N TYR A 33 27.19 59.11 -8.28
CA TYR A 33 28.38 58.49 -8.89
C TYR A 33 29.13 59.55 -9.72
N GLU A 34 30.31 59.95 -9.28
CA GLU A 34 31.22 60.74 -10.13
C GLU A 34 31.96 59.79 -11.07
N PRO A 35 31.82 59.95 -12.41
CA PRO A 35 32.49 59.05 -13.36
C PRO A 35 34.01 59.17 -13.24
N LYS A 36 34.70 58.09 -12.92
CA LYS A 36 36.15 57.97 -13.05
C LYS A 36 36.55 57.99 -14.53
N PRO A 37 37.70 58.56 -14.89
CA PRO A 37 38.17 58.52 -16.27
C PRO A 37 38.38 57.08 -16.74
N ASP A 38 37.97 56.83 -17.97
CA ASP A 38 38.03 55.53 -18.64
C ASP A 38 39.38 54.84 -18.53
N PRO A 39 39.47 53.64 -17.96
CA PRO A 39 40.69 52.83 -18.04
C PRO A 39 40.94 52.41 -19.49
N THR A 40 42.19 52.34 -19.87
CA THR A 40 42.64 51.81 -21.17
C THR A 40 41.94 50.49 -21.47
N PRO A 41 41.41 50.28 -22.68
CA PRO A 41 40.65 49.07 -22.95
C PRO A 41 41.51 47.81 -22.79
N THR A 42 41.17 47.01 -21.80
CA THR A 42 41.71 45.68 -21.64
C THR A 42 41.23 44.85 -22.83
N PRO A 43 42.04 44.01 -23.44
CA PRO A 43 41.54 43.15 -24.50
C PRO A 43 40.33 42.34 -24.03
N GLU A 44 39.26 42.47 -24.75
CA GLU A 44 38.01 41.81 -24.48
C GLU A 44 38.23 40.28 -24.34
N PRO A 45 37.86 39.67 -23.24
CA PRO A 45 38.03 38.21 -23.10
C PRO A 45 37.25 37.52 -24.22
N GLU A 46 37.85 36.57 -24.90
CA GLU A 46 37.17 35.77 -25.92
C GLU A 46 35.96 35.11 -25.28
N ILE A 47 34.75 35.56 -25.64
CA ILE A 47 33.51 34.99 -25.17
C ILE A 47 33.41 33.58 -25.81
N PRO A 48 33.29 32.52 -24.99
CA PRO A 48 33.09 31.17 -25.57
C PRO A 48 31.92 31.20 -26.59
N GLU A 49 32.06 30.47 -27.71
CA GLU A 49 31.09 30.48 -28.81
C GLU A 49 29.68 30.09 -28.36
N ASN A 50 29.51 29.43 -27.20
CA ASN A 50 28.19 29.05 -26.69
C ASN A 50 28.22 28.83 -25.16
N PRO A 51 28.33 29.90 -24.35
CA PRO A 51 28.41 29.74 -22.92
C PRO A 51 27.17 29.07 -22.30
N ILE A 52 26.00 29.24 -22.92
CA ILE A 52 24.76 28.62 -22.43
C ILE A 52 24.81 27.09 -22.57
N VAL A 53 25.37 26.59 -23.66
CA VAL A 53 25.50 25.13 -23.87
C VAL A 53 26.42 24.52 -22.82
N ASP A 54 27.50 25.21 -22.47
CA ASP A 54 28.43 24.70 -21.46
C ASP A 54 27.80 24.69 -20.07
N ILE A 55 27.01 25.71 -19.72
CA ILE A 55 26.29 25.74 -18.44
C ILE A 55 25.24 24.62 -18.39
N VAL A 56 24.45 24.46 -19.44
CA VAL A 56 23.44 23.38 -19.51
C VAL A 56 24.10 22.02 -19.39
N ASN A 57 25.21 21.81 -20.08
CA ASN A 57 25.97 20.57 -20.01
C ASN A 57 26.60 20.33 -18.62
N SER A 58 26.79 21.39 -17.81
CA SER A 58 27.36 21.26 -16.47
C SER A 58 26.31 20.90 -15.41
N ILE A 59 25.00 21.09 -15.70
CA ILE A 59 23.91 20.82 -14.74
C ILE A 59 22.97 19.71 -15.21
N SER A 60 23.22 19.15 -16.37
CA SER A 60 22.44 18.01 -16.87
C SER A 60 23.31 17.13 -17.74
N LYS A 61 22.97 15.86 -17.82
CA LYS A 61 23.66 14.86 -18.63
C LYS A 61 22.77 14.30 -19.69
N SER A 62 23.27 14.31 -20.93
CA SER A 62 22.57 13.70 -22.05
C SER A 62 22.74 12.16 -21.99
N ARG A 63 21.65 11.43 -22.19
CA ARG A 63 21.60 9.96 -22.12
C ARG A 63 20.77 9.42 -23.28
N ASN A 64 21.17 8.32 -23.87
CA ASN A 64 20.28 7.53 -24.72
C ASN A 64 19.38 6.70 -23.82
N LEU A 65 18.07 6.82 -23.98
CA LEU A 65 17.08 6.05 -23.25
C LEU A 65 16.36 5.10 -24.19
N THR A 66 16.48 3.81 -23.92
CA THR A 66 15.72 2.75 -24.60
C THR A 66 14.68 2.21 -23.63
N VAL A 67 13.41 2.16 -24.05
CA VAL A 67 12.34 1.55 -23.25
C VAL A 67 11.78 0.35 -24.01
N ASN A 68 11.82 -0.80 -23.40
CA ASN A 68 11.25 -2.03 -23.91
C ASN A 68 9.89 -2.27 -23.26
N ILE A 69 8.88 -2.52 -24.05
CA ILE A 69 7.51 -2.80 -23.61
C ILE A 69 7.17 -4.27 -23.86
N VAL A 70 6.21 -4.80 -23.10
CA VAL A 70 5.51 -6.04 -23.43
C VAL A 70 4.31 -5.65 -24.30
N ASP A 71 4.36 -5.98 -25.58
CA ASP A 71 3.28 -5.63 -26.53
C ASP A 71 2.33 -6.81 -26.65
N ALA A 72 1.19 -6.71 -25.99
CA ALA A 72 0.15 -7.76 -25.98
C ALA A 72 -0.59 -7.87 -27.31
N TYR A 73 -0.34 -6.96 -28.28
CA TYR A 73 -1.13 -6.87 -29.51
C TYR A 73 -0.31 -7.07 -30.78
N ASP A 74 0.92 -7.55 -30.67
CA ASP A 74 1.81 -7.87 -31.81
C ASP A 74 2.00 -6.71 -32.81
N GLY A 75 2.09 -5.49 -32.29
CA GLY A 75 2.27 -4.29 -33.12
C GLY A 75 1.01 -3.81 -33.82
N LYS A 76 -0.15 -4.27 -33.38
CA LYS A 76 -1.44 -3.83 -33.96
C LYS A 76 -1.84 -2.44 -33.45
N TYR A 77 -1.52 -2.14 -32.20
CA TYR A 77 -1.85 -0.88 -31.55
C TYR A 77 -0.59 -0.20 -31.02
N TYR A 78 -0.70 1.07 -30.70
CA TYR A 78 0.41 1.84 -30.13
C TYR A 78 0.20 2.06 -28.63
N TYR A 79 1.28 1.93 -27.89
CA TYR A 79 1.42 2.41 -26.52
C TYR A 79 2.06 3.80 -26.57
N THR A 80 1.69 4.68 -25.65
CA THR A 80 2.41 5.95 -25.48
C THR A 80 3.39 5.76 -24.33
N ILE A 81 4.66 6.00 -24.59
CA ILE A 81 5.71 5.97 -23.58
C ILE A 81 6.22 7.39 -23.36
N GLU A 82 6.27 7.80 -22.09
CA GLU A 82 6.70 9.12 -21.69
C GLU A 82 7.70 9.00 -20.53
N ALA A 83 8.84 9.69 -20.64
CA ALA A 83 9.85 9.73 -19.59
C ALA A 83 9.76 11.04 -18.83
N PHE A 84 9.82 10.99 -17.50
CA PHE A 84 9.69 12.15 -16.62
C PHE A 84 10.83 12.26 -15.62
N ALA A 85 11.18 13.49 -15.26
CA ALA A 85 11.85 13.81 -14.00
C ALA A 85 10.75 14.10 -12.97
N GLY A 86 10.68 13.25 -11.95
CA GLY A 86 9.58 13.24 -10.97
C GLY A 86 8.45 12.29 -11.37
N ASN A 87 7.71 11.82 -10.38
CA ASN A 87 6.67 10.80 -10.56
C ASN A 87 5.35 11.44 -11.00
N PRO A 88 4.91 11.25 -12.26
CA PRO A 88 3.69 11.91 -12.77
C PRO A 88 2.39 11.30 -12.22
N ALA A 89 2.44 10.15 -11.52
CA ALA A 89 1.25 9.59 -10.90
C ALA A 89 0.86 10.38 -9.64
N ILE A 90 1.86 10.91 -8.92
CA ILE A 90 1.63 11.55 -7.62
C ILE A 90 2.04 13.03 -7.58
N ASP A 91 2.79 13.54 -8.56
CA ASP A 91 3.18 14.95 -8.63
C ASP A 91 2.82 15.55 -9.99
N GLU A 92 1.83 16.42 -10.00
CA GLU A 92 1.38 17.13 -11.22
C GLU A 92 2.47 18.01 -11.85
N ARG A 93 3.55 18.31 -11.10
CA ARG A 93 4.67 19.12 -11.59
C ARG A 93 5.79 18.26 -12.17
N ALA A 94 5.60 16.95 -12.27
CA ALA A 94 6.59 16.05 -12.88
C ALA A 94 6.90 16.53 -14.32
N ARG A 95 8.19 16.70 -14.61
CA ARG A 95 8.63 17.30 -15.87
C ARG A 95 8.83 16.24 -16.95
N LEU A 96 8.11 16.37 -18.04
CA LEU A 96 8.27 15.49 -19.21
C LEU A 96 9.65 15.71 -19.83
N LEU A 97 10.40 14.63 -20.02
CA LEU A 97 11.72 14.63 -20.67
C LEU A 97 11.62 14.22 -22.14
N ALA A 98 10.78 13.23 -22.45
CA ALA A 98 10.55 12.75 -23.81
C ALA A 98 9.26 11.96 -23.88
N GLY A 99 8.68 11.83 -25.05
CA GLY A 99 7.50 11.01 -25.29
C GLY A 99 7.46 10.48 -26.73
N GLN A 100 6.94 9.26 -26.90
CA GLN A 100 6.83 8.64 -28.21
C GLN A 100 5.76 7.54 -28.19
N LYS A 101 5.07 7.34 -29.30
CA LYS A 101 4.21 6.17 -29.51
C LYS A 101 5.06 4.99 -30.02
N VAL A 102 4.89 3.84 -29.40
CA VAL A 102 5.70 2.65 -29.65
C VAL A 102 4.83 1.39 -29.75
N ASN A 103 5.37 0.36 -30.38
CA ASN A 103 4.84 -1.00 -30.35
C ASN A 103 5.99 -1.97 -30.67
N SER A 104 5.70 -3.25 -30.86
CA SER A 104 6.74 -4.25 -31.15
C SER A 104 7.53 -3.96 -32.45
N LYS A 105 7.02 -3.10 -33.32
CA LYS A 105 7.66 -2.74 -34.59
C LYS A 105 8.32 -1.35 -34.55
N VAL A 106 7.96 -0.52 -33.59
CA VAL A 106 8.45 0.85 -33.43
C VAL A 106 9.01 1.00 -32.02
N PRO A 107 10.32 0.82 -31.84
CA PRO A 107 10.93 0.89 -30.50
C PRO A 107 11.03 2.31 -29.97
N PHE A 108 11.05 2.45 -28.64
CA PHE A 108 11.39 3.71 -27.98
C PHE A 108 12.90 3.80 -27.83
N ASN A 109 13.48 4.78 -28.50
CA ASN A 109 14.92 5.04 -28.38
C ASN A 109 15.13 6.53 -28.63
N VAL A 110 15.36 7.29 -27.55
CA VAL A 110 15.43 8.75 -27.59
C VAL A 110 16.64 9.23 -26.78
N ASN A 111 17.14 10.40 -27.15
CA ASN A 111 18.14 11.08 -26.34
C ASN A 111 17.43 12.02 -25.38
N ILE A 112 17.69 11.90 -24.07
CA ILE A 112 17.09 12.75 -23.03
C ILE A 112 18.18 13.49 -22.25
N SER A 113 17.81 14.67 -21.75
CA SER A 113 18.68 15.44 -20.86
C SER A 113 18.13 15.33 -19.42
N ILE A 114 18.89 14.69 -18.54
CA ILE A 114 18.49 14.44 -17.15
C ILE A 114 19.27 15.40 -16.27
N PRO A 115 18.60 16.22 -15.41
CA PRO A 115 19.31 17.06 -14.44
C PRO A 115 20.18 16.22 -13.48
N ASP A 116 21.31 16.74 -13.11
CA ASP A 116 22.24 16.07 -12.19
C ASP A 116 21.65 15.85 -10.78
N SER A 117 20.60 16.59 -10.44
CA SER A 117 19.88 16.42 -9.17
C SER A 117 18.99 15.17 -9.15
N GLU A 118 18.69 14.59 -10.32
CA GLU A 118 17.76 13.48 -10.40
C GLU A 118 18.49 12.15 -10.28
N ASN A 119 18.07 11.33 -9.33
CA ASN A 119 18.61 9.99 -9.11
C ASN A 119 17.75 8.90 -9.75
N GLU A 120 16.52 9.25 -10.13
CA GLU A 120 15.55 8.36 -10.76
C GLU A 120 14.83 9.07 -11.90
N ILE A 121 14.45 8.31 -12.91
CA ILE A 121 13.47 8.77 -13.91
C ILE A 121 12.23 7.88 -13.81
N PHE A 122 11.11 8.45 -14.23
CA PHE A 122 9.83 7.75 -14.19
C PHE A 122 9.33 7.57 -15.63
N ILE A 123 8.94 6.34 -15.96
CA ILE A 123 8.43 6.00 -17.28
C ILE A 123 6.93 5.74 -17.16
N ARG A 124 6.13 6.60 -17.79
CA ARG A 124 4.69 6.38 -17.87
C ARG A 124 4.39 5.62 -19.16
N GLN A 125 3.75 4.49 -19.01
CA GLN A 125 3.20 3.71 -20.13
C GLN A 125 1.70 3.95 -20.15
N THR A 126 1.18 4.42 -21.28
CA THR A 126 -0.26 4.46 -21.56
C THR A 126 -0.54 3.38 -22.59
N ASP A 127 -1.39 2.43 -22.24
CA ASP A 127 -1.73 1.32 -23.13
C ASP A 127 -2.77 1.76 -24.18
N PRO A 128 -3.12 0.91 -25.17
CA PRO A 128 -4.12 1.26 -26.18
C PRO A 128 -5.51 1.57 -25.61
N PHE A 129 -5.81 1.12 -24.39
CA PHE A 129 -7.07 1.39 -23.70
C PHE A 129 -6.97 2.61 -22.76
N LYS A 130 -5.87 3.37 -22.87
CA LYS A 130 -5.61 4.60 -22.10
C LYS A 130 -5.35 4.40 -20.61
N ARG A 131 -5.15 3.16 -20.17
CA ARG A 131 -4.75 2.87 -18.80
C ARG A 131 -3.28 3.25 -18.62
N LYS A 132 -2.95 3.81 -17.48
CA LYS A 132 -1.63 4.42 -17.27
C LYS A 132 -0.89 3.76 -16.09
N ARG A 133 0.31 3.27 -16.35
CA ARG A 133 1.24 2.76 -15.34
C ARG A 133 2.51 3.60 -15.32
N VAL A 134 3.02 3.89 -14.13
CA VAL A 134 4.24 4.67 -13.93
C VAL A 134 5.27 3.83 -13.18
N TYR A 135 6.41 3.60 -13.82
CA TYR A 135 7.53 2.80 -13.32
C TYR A 135 8.71 3.72 -12.96
N ALA A 136 9.46 3.40 -11.92
CA ALA A 136 10.67 4.13 -11.56
C ALA A 136 11.93 3.36 -11.97
N PHE A 137 12.93 4.07 -12.47
CA PHE A 137 14.23 3.50 -12.84
C PHE A 137 15.36 4.40 -12.31
N PRO A 138 16.38 3.82 -11.66
CA PRO A 138 17.51 4.62 -11.22
C PRO A 138 18.31 5.18 -12.40
N VAL A 139 18.75 6.43 -12.29
CA VAL A 139 19.62 7.03 -13.29
C VAL A 139 20.99 6.35 -13.24
N GLN A 140 21.44 5.87 -14.37
CA GLN A 140 22.72 5.16 -14.51
C GLN A 140 23.70 5.98 -15.35
N ASP A 141 24.99 5.74 -15.16
CA ASP A 141 26.00 6.32 -16.04
C ASP A 141 25.96 5.63 -17.40
N GLY A 142 25.91 6.43 -18.47
CA GLY A 142 25.82 5.92 -19.83
C GLY A 142 24.40 5.73 -20.33
N ASP A 143 24.24 4.87 -21.33
CA ASP A 143 22.94 4.59 -21.94
C ASP A 143 22.03 3.83 -20.97
N MET A 144 20.75 4.18 -20.94
CA MET A 144 19.76 3.60 -20.05
C MET A 144 18.83 2.65 -20.82
N VAL A 145 18.56 1.49 -20.24
CA VAL A 145 17.59 0.52 -20.76
C VAL A 145 16.55 0.24 -19.68
N CYS A 146 15.30 0.58 -19.95
CA CYS A 146 14.17 0.37 -19.05
C CYS A 146 13.26 -0.73 -19.64
N ASN A 147 12.99 -1.76 -18.88
CA ASN A 147 12.13 -2.87 -19.31
C ASN A 147 10.83 -2.83 -18.51
N LEU A 148 9.72 -2.54 -19.16
CA LEU A 148 8.40 -2.41 -18.51
C LEU A 148 7.71 -3.78 -18.46
N GLY A 149 7.15 -4.12 -17.31
CA GLY A 149 6.33 -5.32 -17.15
C GLY A 149 7.06 -6.65 -17.34
N SER A 150 8.38 -6.68 -17.18
CA SER A 150 9.16 -7.90 -17.38
C SER A 150 9.72 -8.42 -16.06
N ILE A 151 9.44 -9.68 -15.77
CA ILE A 151 10.00 -10.41 -14.63
C ILE A 151 11.53 -10.57 -14.74
N ALA A 152 12.07 -10.49 -15.97
CA ALA A 152 13.47 -10.84 -16.24
C ALA A 152 14.53 -9.95 -15.57
N ASN A 153 14.14 -8.85 -14.92
CA ASN A 153 15.07 -7.89 -14.35
C ASN A 153 14.97 -7.70 -12.83
N THR A 154 14.24 -8.56 -12.17
CA THR A 154 14.26 -8.56 -10.71
C THR A 154 15.59 -9.16 -10.23
N LYS A 155 16.68 -8.41 -10.32
CA LYS A 155 17.77 -8.63 -9.41
C LYS A 155 17.29 -8.14 -8.04
N SER A 156 16.63 -9.02 -7.36
CA SER A 156 16.23 -8.83 -5.98
C SER A 156 17.47 -8.46 -5.15
N SER A 157 17.55 -7.23 -4.74
CA SER A 157 18.60 -6.77 -3.84
C SER A 157 18.30 -7.11 -2.38
N SER A 158 17.19 -7.76 -2.10
CA SER A 158 16.89 -8.25 -0.76
C SER A 158 15.89 -9.38 -0.87
N GLY A 159 16.38 -10.56 -0.66
CA GLY A 159 15.69 -11.80 -0.42
C GLY A 159 14.23 -11.93 -0.87
N SER A 160 14.03 -12.32 -2.11
CA SER A 160 12.75 -12.93 -2.44
C SER A 160 12.59 -14.16 -1.55
N VAL A 161 11.78 -14.08 -0.55
CA VAL A 161 11.36 -15.26 0.18
C VAL A 161 10.44 -16.01 -0.79
N LEU A 162 11.02 -16.90 -1.55
CA LEU A 162 10.24 -17.89 -2.28
C LEU A 162 9.50 -18.72 -1.23
N ARG A 163 8.25 -18.38 -1.01
CA ARG A 163 7.43 -19.16 -0.09
C ARG A 163 6.83 -20.34 -0.83
N SER A 164 7.41 -21.48 -0.57
CA SER A 164 6.86 -22.76 -0.98
C SER A 164 6.05 -23.41 0.14
N ALA A 165 5.79 -22.69 1.24
CA ALA A 165 5.01 -23.25 2.34
C ALA A 165 3.51 -23.13 2.06
N SER A 166 2.85 -24.24 1.85
CA SER A 166 1.40 -24.28 1.88
C SER A 166 0.96 -24.24 3.35
N TYR A 167 0.10 -23.30 3.68
CA TYR A 167 -0.49 -23.18 5.01
C TYR A 167 -1.72 -24.08 5.08
N GLU A 168 -1.52 -25.39 5.08
CA GLU A 168 -2.61 -26.36 5.03
C GLU A 168 -3.48 -26.33 6.29
N MET A 169 -4.80 -26.45 6.13
CA MET A 169 -5.70 -26.64 7.24
C MET A 169 -5.36 -27.95 7.97
N PRO A 170 -5.22 -27.95 9.31
CA PRO A 170 -4.92 -29.17 10.02
C PRO A 170 -6.10 -30.16 9.96
N GLU A 171 -5.82 -31.41 9.66
CA GLU A 171 -6.84 -32.47 9.72
C GLU A 171 -7.34 -32.65 11.15
N VAL A 172 -8.66 -32.73 11.34
CA VAL A 172 -9.31 -32.91 12.64
C VAL A 172 -10.22 -34.15 12.58
N ASP A 173 -10.05 -35.05 13.54
CA ASP A 173 -10.96 -36.20 13.70
C ASP A 173 -12.11 -35.80 14.66
N PHE A 174 -13.24 -35.46 14.09
CA PHE A 174 -14.45 -35.08 14.82
C PHE A 174 -15.23 -36.28 15.35
N SER A 175 -14.72 -37.51 15.23
CA SER A 175 -15.45 -38.72 15.65
C SER A 175 -15.53 -38.83 17.19
N PRO A 176 -16.75 -38.85 17.77
CA PRO A 176 -16.91 -39.04 19.22
C PRO A 176 -16.86 -40.50 19.66
N SER A 177 -16.36 -41.42 18.81
CA SER A 177 -16.30 -42.84 19.13
C SER A 177 -15.70 -43.11 20.51
N GLY A 178 -16.38 -43.88 21.34
CA GLY A 178 -15.95 -44.18 22.71
C GLY A 178 -16.20 -43.09 23.74
N ALA A 179 -16.84 -41.97 23.37
CA ALA A 179 -17.12 -40.88 24.31
C ALA A 179 -18.30 -41.22 25.26
N THR A 180 -18.18 -40.82 26.51
CA THR A 180 -19.23 -40.95 27.53
C THR A 180 -20.17 -39.75 27.49
N ALA A 181 -21.47 -39.98 27.42
CA ALA A 181 -22.47 -38.91 27.42
C ALA A 181 -22.42 -38.13 28.76
N ILE A 182 -22.48 -36.80 28.64
CA ILE A 182 -22.41 -35.87 29.75
C ILE A 182 -23.44 -34.76 29.57
N SER A 183 -24.05 -34.28 30.67
CA SER A 183 -25.06 -33.22 30.60
C SER A 183 -25.23 -32.51 31.96
N GLY A 184 -26.02 -31.46 32.01
CA GLY A 184 -26.37 -30.71 33.19
C GLY A 184 -25.14 -30.04 33.84
N LYS A 185 -24.82 -30.40 35.05
CA LYS A 185 -23.66 -29.88 35.81
C LYS A 185 -22.59 -30.93 36.04
N GLN A 186 -22.59 -32.00 35.22
CA GLN A 186 -21.58 -33.06 35.36
C GLN A 186 -20.18 -32.50 35.08
N GLN A 187 -19.21 -33.02 35.82
CA GLN A 187 -17.83 -32.53 35.72
C GLN A 187 -17.01 -33.32 34.70
N ILE A 188 -16.24 -32.59 33.95
CA ILE A 188 -15.21 -33.13 33.04
C ILE A 188 -14.01 -33.54 33.91
N LYS A 189 -13.42 -34.69 33.64
CA LYS A 189 -12.23 -35.19 34.36
C LYS A 189 -11.07 -35.41 33.40
N THR A 190 -9.85 -35.26 33.91
CA THR A 190 -8.62 -35.58 33.20
C THR A 190 -8.67 -37.02 32.66
N GLY A 191 -8.19 -37.21 31.42
CA GLY A 191 -8.15 -38.51 30.75
C GLY A 191 -9.49 -38.95 30.17
N GLY A 192 -10.56 -38.20 30.39
CA GLY A 192 -11.90 -38.57 29.91
C GLY A 192 -12.17 -38.15 28.48
N LYS A 193 -13.06 -38.90 27.81
CA LYS A 193 -13.62 -38.56 26.50
C LYS A 193 -15.14 -38.45 26.68
N TYR A 194 -15.70 -37.29 26.36
CA TYR A 194 -17.10 -36.96 26.68
C TYR A 194 -17.83 -36.44 25.44
N ILE A 195 -19.17 -36.66 25.45
CA ILE A 195 -20.06 -36.11 24.42
C ILE A 195 -21.29 -35.45 25.05
N VAL A 196 -21.61 -34.24 24.62
CA VAL A 196 -22.90 -33.59 24.86
C VAL A 196 -23.76 -33.95 23.64
N ASN A 197 -24.72 -34.86 23.82
CA ASN A 197 -25.59 -35.34 22.73
C ASN A 197 -26.51 -34.21 22.25
N LYS A 198 -27.05 -34.37 21.03
CA LYS A 198 -28.10 -33.49 20.50
C LYS A 198 -29.24 -33.41 21.54
N ASP A 199 -29.83 -32.27 21.72
CA ASP A 199 -30.88 -31.97 22.70
C ASP A 199 -30.36 -31.95 24.17
N ALA A 200 -29.12 -32.32 24.45
CA ALA A 200 -28.54 -32.23 25.79
C ALA A 200 -27.90 -30.84 26.04
N LYS A 201 -27.94 -30.41 27.28
CA LYS A 201 -27.31 -29.15 27.68
C LYS A 201 -26.26 -29.43 28.78
N LEU A 202 -25.08 -28.81 28.67
CA LEU A 202 -24.00 -28.95 29.65
C LEU A 202 -23.61 -27.55 30.16
N ASN A 203 -23.56 -27.36 31.46
CA ASN A 203 -23.04 -26.15 32.09
C ASN A 203 -21.62 -26.38 32.58
N ILE A 204 -20.65 -25.72 32.00
CA ILE A 204 -19.23 -25.88 32.32
C ILE A 204 -18.82 -24.79 33.31
N SER A 205 -18.65 -25.15 34.56
CA SER A 205 -18.21 -24.23 35.62
C SER A 205 -16.72 -24.39 35.97
N SER A 206 -16.08 -25.48 35.54
CA SER A 206 -14.66 -25.73 35.72
C SER A 206 -14.14 -26.71 34.68
N LEU A 207 -12.86 -26.61 34.36
CA LEU A 207 -12.14 -27.56 33.51
C LEU A 207 -11.00 -28.19 34.30
N PRO A 208 -10.60 -29.43 34.00
CA PRO A 208 -9.50 -30.09 34.72
C PRO A 208 -8.19 -29.30 34.60
N GLY A 209 -7.53 -29.00 35.71
CA GLY A 209 -6.28 -28.27 35.74
C GLY A 209 -5.09 -29.01 35.14
N GLU A 210 -5.19 -30.35 35.04
CA GLU A 210 -4.18 -31.16 34.32
C GLU A 210 -4.47 -31.29 32.83
N GLY A 211 -5.62 -30.78 32.36
CA GLY A 211 -6.01 -30.89 30.97
C GLY A 211 -6.23 -32.34 30.49
N ASN A 212 -5.78 -32.64 29.28
CA ASN A 212 -5.72 -33.99 28.73
C ASN A 212 -7.08 -34.70 28.75
N PHE A 213 -8.12 -34.07 28.16
CA PHE A 213 -9.45 -34.63 27.96
C PHE A 213 -9.95 -34.26 26.56
N SER A 214 -11.02 -34.92 26.11
CA SER A 214 -11.72 -34.56 24.89
C SER A 214 -13.20 -34.37 25.20
N LEU A 215 -13.76 -33.24 24.75
CA LEU A 215 -15.18 -32.93 24.87
C LEU A 215 -15.75 -32.71 23.48
N TYR A 216 -16.72 -33.50 23.09
CA TYR A 216 -17.45 -33.39 21.84
C TYR A 216 -18.81 -32.76 22.14
N ILE A 217 -19.18 -31.72 21.43
CA ILE A 217 -20.43 -30.98 21.67
C ILE A 217 -21.30 -31.12 20.40
N LYS A 218 -22.40 -31.85 20.49
CA LYS A 218 -23.42 -31.98 19.46
C LYS A 218 -24.74 -31.34 19.92
N GLY A 219 -24.84 -30.97 21.16
CA GLY A 219 -25.93 -30.20 21.76
C GLY A 219 -25.43 -28.85 22.18
N GLU A 220 -25.91 -28.35 23.30
CA GLU A 220 -25.59 -27.02 23.80
C GLU A 220 -24.64 -27.12 25.03
N ALA A 221 -23.51 -26.42 25.01
CA ALA A 221 -22.63 -26.28 26.15
C ALA A 221 -22.46 -24.80 26.51
N LYS A 222 -22.54 -24.47 27.81
CA LYS A 222 -22.41 -23.09 28.29
C LYS A 222 -21.28 -22.96 29.31
N LEU A 223 -20.39 -22.01 29.05
CA LEU A 223 -19.37 -21.61 30.00
C LEU A 223 -20.04 -20.71 31.05
N THR A 224 -19.89 -21.05 32.36
CA THR A 224 -20.64 -20.35 33.41
C THR A 224 -19.76 -19.60 34.41
N THR A 225 -18.45 -19.66 34.26
CA THR A 225 -17.47 -19.02 35.15
C THR A 225 -16.67 -17.96 34.36
N ASP A 226 -16.37 -16.82 34.97
CA ASP A 226 -15.71 -15.68 34.32
C ASP A 226 -14.38 -16.05 33.63
N TYR A 227 -13.61 -16.93 34.24
CA TYR A 227 -12.32 -17.37 33.73
C TYR A 227 -12.22 -18.89 33.75
N LEU A 228 -12.02 -19.47 32.60
CA LEU A 228 -11.80 -20.89 32.42
C LEU A 228 -10.48 -21.11 31.68
N THR A 229 -9.76 -22.17 31.99
CA THR A 229 -8.51 -22.49 31.32
C THR A 229 -8.58 -23.89 30.72
N LEU A 230 -8.47 -23.98 29.41
CA LEU A 230 -8.30 -25.21 28.66
C LEU A 230 -6.79 -25.40 28.46
N GLN A 231 -6.23 -26.50 28.97
CA GLN A 231 -4.76 -26.63 28.99
C GLN A 231 -4.27 -28.05 28.72
N ASN A 232 -3.00 -28.17 28.39
CA ASN A 232 -2.24 -29.44 28.35
C ASN A 232 -2.91 -30.52 27.48
N ASN A 233 -3.02 -30.31 26.20
CA ASN A 233 -3.61 -31.25 25.24
C ASN A 233 -5.12 -31.48 25.42
N ALA A 234 -5.81 -30.69 26.24
CA ALA A 234 -7.26 -30.75 26.31
C ALA A 234 -7.86 -30.26 24.96
N LYS A 235 -8.93 -30.93 24.54
CA LYS A 235 -9.56 -30.64 23.25
C LYS A 235 -11.06 -30.46 23.40
N ILE A 236 -11.60 -29.43 22.76
CA ILE A 236 -13.03 -29.23 22.60
C ILE A 236 -13.32 -29.33 21.11
N TYR A 237 -14.27 -30.20 20.73
CA TYR A 237 -14.76 -30.37 19.38
C TYR A 237 -16.22 -29.97 19.36
N ILE A 238 -16.55 -28.95 18.60
CA ILE A 238 -17.93 -28.50 18.40
C ILE A 238 -18.37 -29.14 17.09
N LEU A 239 -19.30 -30.08 17.18
CA LEU A 239 -19.75 -30.89 16.04
C LEU A 239 -20.86 -30.15 15.29
N SER A 240 -21.18 -30.61 14.10
CA SER A 240 -22.33 -30.12 13.33
C SER A 240 -23.60 -30.06 14.19
N ASP A 241 -24.32 -28.96 14.15
CA ASP A 241 -25.44 -28.56 15.03
C ASP A 241 -25.05 -28.34 16.52
N GLY A 242 -23.78 -28.46 16.87
CA GLY A 242 -23.31 -28.24 18.24
C GLY A 242 -23.01 -26.77 18.54
N GLU A 243 -23.18 -26.38 19.80
CA GLU A 243 -23.02 -24.98 20.21
C GLU A 243 -22.23 -24.86 21.53
N LEU A 244 -21.21 -24.00 21.55
CA LEU A 244 -20.50 -23.64 22.78
C LEU A 244 -20.56 -22.12 22.98
N THR A 245 -21.32 -21.68 23.99
CA THR A 245 -21.54 -20.24 24.21
C THR A 245 -21.12 -19.79 25.61
N ALA A 246 -21.10 -18.49 25.82
CA ALA A 246 -21.03 -17.89 27.15
C ALA A 246 -22.40 -18.02 27.83
N GLY A 247 -22.42 -18.46 29.07
CA GLY A 247 -23.65 -18.51 29.86
C GLY A 247 -23.96 -17.19 30.58
N LYS A 248 -23.10 -16.18 30.41
CA LYS A 248 -23.25 -14.84 30.99
C LYS A 248 -22.25 -13.88 30.36
N ASN A 249 -22.37 -12.62 30.69
CA ASN A 249 -21.49 -11.58 30.16
C ASN A 249 -20.04 -11.73 30.65
N ASN A 250 -19.08 -11.42 29.79
CA ASN A 250 -17.65 -11.29 30.10
C ASN A 250 -16.94 -12.59 30.51
N ILE A 251 -17.16 -13.67 29.81
CA ILE A 251 -16.43 -14.92 30.01
C ILE A 251 -15.12 -14.91 29.19
N VAL A 252 -14.04 -15.38 29.79
CA VAL A 252 -12.75 -15.59 29.12
C VAL A 252 -12.40 -17.07 29.16
N LEU A 253 -12.18 -17.67 27.99
CA LEU A 253 -11.64 -19.01 27.88
C LEU A 253 -10.17 -18.92 27.43
N ASN A 254 -9.26 -19.27 28.31
CA ASN A 254 -7.83 -19.28 28.04
C ASN A 254 -7.38 -20.66 27.58
N CYS A 255 -6.74 -20.75 26.42
CA CYS A 255 -6.23 -21.98 25.83
C CYS A 255 -4.70 -21.99 25.93
N VAL A 256 -4.13 -23.01 26.58
CA VAL A 256 -2.70 -23.05 26.94
C VAL A 256 -2.12 -24.45 26.67
N GLY A 257 -0.88 -24.55 26.25
CA GLY A 257 -0.12 -25.80 26.21
C GLY A 257 -0.73 -26.88 25.31
N ASN A 258 -0.74 -26.68 24.01
CA ASN A 258 -1.30 -27.59 23.00
C ASN A 258 -2.82 -27.78 23.13
N ALA A 259 -3.50 -26.93 23.86
CA ALA A 259 -4.96 -26.98 23.93
C ALA A 259 -5.56 -26.68 22.54
N GLN A 260 -6.68 -27.30 22.23
CA GLN A 260 -7.30 -27.15 20.92
C GLN A 260 -8.81 -26.93 21.05
N ILE A 261 -9.33 -25.99 20.29
CA ILE A 261 -10.76 -25.89 19.99
C ILE A 261 -10.88 -26.15 18.49
N ALA A 262 -11.81 -27.03 18.11
CA ALA A 262 -12.10 -27.28 16.69
C ALA A 262 -13.60 -27.22 16.49
N VAL A 263 -14.02 -26.46 15.48
CA VAL A 263 -15.42 -26.27 15.10
C VAL A 263 -15.65 -26.96 13.77
N GLU A 264 -16.58 -27.91 13.75
CA GLU A 264 -16.97 -28.63 12.54
C GLU A 264 -17.95 -27.75 11.75
N LYS A 265 -18.06 -27.98 10.46
CA LYS A 265 -19.04 -27.29 9.59
C LYS A 265 -20.44 -27.36 10.25
N ASP A 266 -21.17 -26.26 10.23
CA ASP A 266 -22.47 -26.04 10.89
C ASP A 266 -22.41 -26.12 12.43
N GLY A 267 -21.23 -26.15 13.05
CA GLY A 267 -21.04 -25.98 14.48
C GLY A 267 -20.79 -24.52 14.83
N SER A 268 -21.10 -24.08 16.05
CA SER A 268 -20.99 -22.67 16.45
C SER A 268 -20.25 -22.48 17.76
N LEU A 269 -19.30 -21.53 17.78
CA LEU A 269 -18.56 -21.10 18.96
C LEU A 269 -18.79 -19.61 19.21
N GLY A 270 -19.47 -19.30 20.29
CA GLY A 270 -19.85 -17.94 20.64
C GLY A 270 -21.31 -17.67 20.34
N ASP A 271 -21.69 -16.40 20.35
CA ASP A 271 -23.09 -15.97 20.22
C ASP A 271 -23.08 -14.44 20.08
N ASP A 272 -23.89 -13.88 19.22
CA ASP A 272 -24.05 -12.44 19.01
C ASP A 272 -24.80 -11.73 20.16
N ASP A 273 -25.25 -12.47 21.15
CA ASP A 273 -26.03 -11.95 22.28
C ASP A 273 -25.20 -11.01 23.17
N ASP A 274 -25.56 -9.76 23.22
CA ASP A 274 -24.89 -8.73 24.02
C ASP A 274 -24.81 -9.03 25.52
N ASP A 275 -25.66 -9.91 26.01
CA ASP A 275 -25.63 -10.34 27.42
C ASP A 275 -24.75 -11.58 27.66
N LYS A 276 -24.17 -12.18 26.59
CA LYS A 276 -23.41 -13.42 26.67
C LYS A 276 -22.04 -13.29 25.96
N LYS A 277 -21.17 -12.46 26.47
CA LYS A 277 -19.93 -12.07 25.81
C LYS A 277 -18.79 -13.05 26.08
N LEU A 278 -18.23 -13.62 25.01
CA LEU A 278 -17.11 -14.56 25.04
C LEU A 278 -15.83 -13.91 24.51
N SER A 279 -14.74 -14.11 25.25
CA SER A 279 -13.38 -13.78 24.76
C SER A 279 -12.52 -15.02 24.79
N LEU A 280 -11.65 -15.17 23.80
CA LEU A 280 -10.69 -16.28 23.71
C LEU A 280 -9.26 -15.77 23.79
N SER A 281 -8.41 -16.51 24.49
CA SER A 281 -6.97 -16.25 24.52
C SER A 281 -6.20 -17.53 24.26
N PHE A 282 -5.30 -17.53 23.30
CA PHE A 282 -4.49 -18.68 22.90
C PHE A 282 -3.01 -18.40 23.18
N THR A 283 -2.32 -19.37 23.80
CA THR A 283 -0.89 -19.26 24.10
C THR A 283 -0.22 -20.63 24.16
N ALA A 284 1.10 -20.68 24.03
CA ALA A 284 1.90 -21.89 24.22
C ALA A 284 1.44 -23.06 23.33
N GLN A 285 1.40 -22.81 22.01
CA GLN A 285 1.06 -23.81 20.99
C GLN A 285 -0.41 -24.24 20.97
N SER A 286 -1.28 -23.52 21.69
CA SER A 286 -2.72 -23.77 21.58
C SER A 286 -3.26 -23.23 20.27
N ARG A 287 -4.39 -23.78 19.83
CA ARG A 287 -4.93 -23.44 18.51
C ARG A 287 -6.46 -23.50 18.42
N LEU A 288 -6.99 -22.69 17.52
CA LEU A 288 -8.36 -22.75 17.05
C LEU A 288 -8.33 -23.28 15.61
N ILE A 289 -9.22 -24.24 15.31
CA ILE A 289 -9.43 -24.72 13.93
C ILE A 289 -10.92 -24.55 13.66
N ASN A 290 -11.28 -23.71 12.70
CA ASN A 290 -12.67 -23.39 12.42
C ASN A 290 -13.04 -23.82 11.01
N HIS A 291 -14.06 -24.69 10.91
CA HIS A 291 -14.75 -25.05 9.67
C HIS A 291 -16.23 -24.65 9.73
N GLY A 292 -16.66 -24.02 10.82
CA GLY A 292 -18.04 -23.62 11.06
C GLY A 292 -18.12 -22.13 11.32
N ASP A 293 -18.72 -21.77 12.44
CA ASP A 293 -19.07 -20.40 12.75
C ASP A 293 -18.49 -19.99 14.10
N VAL A 294 -17.76 -18.88 14.16
CA VAL A 294 -17.15 -18.36 15.39
C VAL A 294 -17.49 -16.88 15.57
N GLU A 295 -18.26 -16.59 16.62
CA GLU A 295 -18.66 -15.22 16.99
C GLU A 295 -18.07 -14.82 18.35
N LEU A 296 -17.18 -13.82 18.38
CA LEU A 296 -16.52 -13.39 19.61
C LEU A 296 -16.81 -11.91 19.89
N ASN A 297 -17.68 -11.67 20.84
CA ASN A 297 -18.15 -10.33 21.20
C ASN A 297 -17.63 -9.83 22.56
N GLY A 298 -16.76 -10.57 23.25
CA GLY A 298 -16.15 -10.17 24.51
C GLY A 298 -15.05 -9.12 24.32
N LYS A 299 -14.57 -8.56 25.43
CA LYS A 299 -13.51 -7.53 25.38
C LYS A 299 -12.51 -7.73 26.51
N LYS A 300 -12.13 -8.98 26.78
CA LYS A 300 -11.25 -9.30 27.93
C LYS A 300 -10.07 -10.22 27.59
N ALA A 301 -9.90 -10.64 26.37
CA ALA A 301 -8.68 -11.36 25.99
C ALA A 301 -7.52 -10.37 25.96
N ASN A 302 -6.46 -10.63 26.69
CA ASN A 302 -5.26 -9.79 26.76
C ASN A 302 -5.57 -8.29 26.82
N GLY A 303 -6.40 -7.88 27.80
CA GLY A 303 -6.75 -6.48 28.01
C GLY A 303 -8.13 -6.11 27.45
N ASN A 304 -8.23 -5.76 26.17
CA ASN A 304 -9.46 -5.23 25.61
C ASN A 304 -9.91 -5.90 24.31
N TYR A 305 -9.37 -7.07 23.98
CA TYR A 305 -9.67 -7.76 22.70
C TYR A 305 -10.64 -8.92 22.94
N SER A 306 -11.42 -9.25 21.92
CA SER A 306 -12.23 -10.49 21.92
C SER A 306 -11.35 -11.72 21.72
N LEU A 307 -10.27 -11.56 20.96
CA LEU A 307 -9.38 -12.66 20.60
C LEU A 307 -7.93 -12.22 20.77
N ALA A 308 -7.12 -13.07 21.42
CA ALA A 308 -5.71 -12.76 21.63
C ALA A 308 -4.82 -13.98 21.38
N LEU A 309 -3.73 -13.78 20.66
CA LEU A 309 -2.72 -14.80 20.38
C LEU A 309 -1.38 -14.36 20.98
N THR A 310 -0.77 -15.26 21.77
CA THR A 310 0.56 -15.04 22.35
C THR A 310 1.37 -16.34 22.24
N SER A 311 2.68 -16.26 22.18
CA SER A 311 3.59 -17.42 22.31
C SER A 311 3.20 -18.66 21.49
N SER A 312 3.39 -18.61 20.19
CA SER A 312 3.20 -19.75 19.27
C SER A 312 1.76 -20.25 19.16
N ALA A 313 0.80 -19.38 19.39
CA ALA A 313 -0.61 -19.72 19.19
C ALA A 313 -0.98 -19.63 17.71
N SER A 314 -1.99 -20.38 17.29
CA SER A 314 -2.44 -20.33 15.90
C SER A 314 -3.95 -20.40 15.73
N ILE A 315 -4.43 -19.82 14.65
CA ILE A 315 -5.82 -19.90 14.18
C ILE A 315 -5.78 -20.43 12.75
N TYR A 316 -6.67 -21.35 12.43
CA TYR A 316 -6.92 -21.85 11.10
C TYR A 316 -8.42 -21.72 10.83
N ASN A 317 -8.79 -21.01 9.78
CA ASN A 317 -10.18 -20.73 9.44
C ASN A 317 -10.46 -21.08 7.98
N ASP A 318 -11.48 -21.90 7.74
CA ASP A 318 -12.11 -22.04 6.42
C ASP A 318 -13.64 -21.96 6.51
N GLY A 319 -14.14 -21.47 7.67
CA GLY A 319 -15.53 -21.12 7.90
C GLY A 319 -15.70 -19.62 8.02
N GLU A 320 -16.54 -19.19 8.96
CA GLU A 320 -16.84 -17.77 9.23
C GLU A 320 -16.33 -17.40 10.62
N MET A 321 -15.66 -16.24 10.74
CA MET A 321 -15.17 -15.71 12.04
C MET A 321 -15.52 -14.24 12.17
N ASP A 322 -16.39 -13.91 13.12
CA ASP A 322 -16.80 -12.55 13.45
C ASP A 322 -16.26 -12.12 14.81
N ILE A 323 -15.41 -11.12 14.83
CA ILE A 323 -14.71 -10.66 16.03
C ILE A 323 -15.10 -9.21 16.34
N THR A 324 -16.18 -9.05 17.09
CA THR A 324 -16.74 -7.71 17.40
C THR A 324 -15.81 -6.83 18.25
N GLY A 325 -14.94 -7.42 19.07
CA GLY A 325 -14.12 -6.65 20.02
C GLY A 325 -12.65 -6.48 19.66
N GLY A 326 -12.24 -6.97 18.49
CA GLY A 326 -10.87 -6.85 18.00
C GLY A 326 -9.99 -8.06 18.32
N LEU A 327 -8.85 -8.13 17.62
CA LEU A 327 -7.87 -9.21 17.71
C LEU A 327 -6.47 -8.66 18.00
N SER A 328 -5.69 -9.35 18.84
CA SER A 328 -4.28 -8.99 19.05
C SER A 328 -3.35 -10.19 18.91
N THR A 329 -2.21 -9.98 18.23
CA THR A 329 -1.08 -10.91 18.24
C THR A 329 0.12 -10.23 18.89
N THR A 330 0.94 -10.97 19.63
CA THR A 330 2.08 -10.38 20.35
C THR A 330 3.40 -11.12 20.16
N ASP A 331 3.45 -12.14 19.33
CA ASP A 331 4.66 -12.97 19.20
C ASP A 331 4.88 -13.37 17.72
N LYS A 332 6.13 -13.35 17.31
CA LYS A 332 6.53 -13.67 15.91
C LYS A 332 6.20 -15.10 15.47
N THR A 333 5.86 -15.97 16.42
CA THR A 333 5.48 -17.35 16.13
C THR A 333 3.96 -17.55 16.12
N ASN A 334 3.19 -16.48 16.30
CA ASN A 334 1.75 -16.55 16.14
C ASN A 334 1.40 -16.62 14.65
N LEU A 335 0.36 -17.40 14.34
CA LEU A 335 -0.04 -17.67 12.98
C LEU A 335 -1.56 -17.63 12.85
N ILE A 336 -2.03 -16.88 11.86
CA ILE A 336 -3.42 -16.88 11.42
C ILE A 336 -3.43 -17.37 9.97
N VAL A 337 -4.20 -18.40 9.67
CA VAL A 337 -4.38 -18.93 8.32
C VAL A 337 -5.88 -18.83 8.01
N ASN A 338 -6.22 -18.08 6.98
CA ASN A 338 -7.61 -17.86 6.59
C ASN A 338 -7.86 -18.33 5.16
N TYR A 339 -8.81 -19.23 5.01
CA TYR A 339 -9.37 -19.70 3.74
C TYR A 339 -10.88 -19.42 3.63
N GLY A 340 -11.48 -18.82 4.66
CA GLY A 340 -12.88 -18.48 4.74
C GLY A 340 -13.09 -16.98 4.91
N GLU A 341 -14.12 -16.62 5.64
CA GLU A 341 -14.44 -15.22 5.95
C GLU A 341 -13.91 -14.89 7.35
N PHE A 342 -13.22 -13.77 7.50
CA PHE A 342 -12.63 -13.34 8.77
C PHE A 342 -12.87 -11.85 8.93
N ASP A 343 -13.81 -11.48 9.77
CA ASP A 343 -14.19 -10.09 10.03
C ASP A 343 -13.81 -9.66 11.46
N ILE A 344 -13.25 -8.47 11.57
CA ILE A 344 -12.90 -7.84 12.85
C ILE A 344 -13.48 -6.44 12.89
N GLU A 345 -14.63 -6.28 13.52
CA GLU A 345 -15.35 -4.98 13.57
C GLU A 345 -14.58 -3.84 14.25
N LYS A 346 -13.39 -4.05 14.76
CA LYS A 346 -12.63 -3.00 15.42
C LYS A 346 -11.17 -3.02 15.00
N THR A 347 -10.30 -3.42 15.92
CA THR A 347 -8.86 -3.32 15.69
C THR A 347 -8.20 -4.69 15.58
N LEU A 348 -7.51 -4.89 14.50
CA LEU A 348 -6.47 -5.91 14.38
C LEU A 348 -5.14 -5.29 14.83
N MET A 349 -4.60 -5.77 15.96
CA MET A 349 -3.27 -5.37 16.45
C MET A 349 -2.27 -6.48 16.12
N LEU A 350 -1.53 -6.32 15.02
CA LEU A 350 -0.50 -7.29 14.62
C LEU A 350 0.87 -6.81 15.15
N THR A 351 1.25 -7.27 16.32
CA THR A 351 2.57 -7.01 16.87
C THR A 351 3.42 -8.26 16.66
N ASN A 352 4.12 -8.29 15.54
CA ASN A 352 4.79 -9.49 15.03
C ASN A 352 3.76 -10.61 14.70
N GLY A 353 4.24 -11.75 14.26
CA GLY A 353 3.37 -12.85 13.84
C GLY A 353 3.11 -12.82 12.35
N GLU A 354 2.28 -13.73 11.90
CA GLU A 354 2.03 -13.92 10.48
C GLU A 354 0.54 -14.15 10.22
N ILE A 355 0.02 -13.47 9.21
CA ILE A 355 -1.32 -13.70 8.66
C ILE A 355 -1.12 -14.22 7.22
N TYR A 356 -1.65 -15.40 6.95
CA TYR A 356 -1.82 -15.92 5.59
C TYR A 356 -3.30 -15.85 5.27
N ASN A 357 -3.65 -15.05 4.27
CA ASN A 357 -5.04 -14.89 3.86
C ASN A 357 -5.22 -15.38 2.42
N ALA A 358 -6.16 -16.29 2.24
CA ALA A 358 -6.48 -16.87 0.94
C ALA A 358 -7.97 -16.67 0.56
N CYS A 359 -8.70 -15.84 1.35
CA CYS A 359 -10.08 -15.50 1.02
C CYS A 359 -10.36 -14.07 1.55
N VAL A 360 -11.46 -13.85 2.29
CA VAL A 360 -11.85 -12.52 2.78
C VAL A 360 -11.26 -12.24 4.17
N PHE A 361 -10.63 -11.10 4.35
CA PHE A 361 -10.17 -10.63 5.65
C PHE A 361 -10.50 -9.14 5.77
N GLU A 362 -11.37 -8.80 6.72
CA GLU A 362 -11.84 -7.44 6.92
C GLU A 362 -11.53 -6.94 8.33
N THR A 363 -11.27 -5.64 8.48
CA THR A 363 -11.12 -5.03 9.79
C THR A 363 -11.26 -3.50 9.72
N ASP A 364 -11.95 -2.85 10.67
CA ASP A 364 -12.02 -1.39 10.69
C ASP A 364 -10.62 -0.77 10.77
N ILE A 365 -9.81 -1.24 11.72
CA ILE A 365 -8.48 -0.66 11.97
C ILE A 365 -7.44 -1.78 12.00
N CYS A 366 -6.40 -1.63 11.20
CA CYS A 366 -5.24 -2.53 11.22
C CYS A 366 -4.00 -1.78 11.70
N ASP A 367 -3.51 -2.11 12.90
CA ASP A 367 -2.28 -1.56 13.47
C ASP A 367 -1.17 -2.61 13.45
N VAL A 368 -0.16 -2.41 12.63
CA VAL A 368 0.95 -3.36 12.46
C VAL A 368 2.24 -2.82 13.07
N ASN A 369 2.83 -3.56 13.97
CA ASN A 369 4.13 -3.24 14.56
C ASN A 369 5.06 -4.45 14.36
N GLY A 370 5.60 -4.57 13.15
CA GLY A 370 6.31 -5.76 12.68
C GLY A 370 5.35 -6.86 12.22
N GLY A 371 5.88 -7.92 11.67
CA GLY A 371 5.07 -9.06 11.24
C GLY A 371 4.92 -9.18 9.73
N THR A 372 4.18 -10.18 9.33
CA THR A 372 4.02 -10.56 7.94
C THR A 372 2.54 -10.73 7.59
N ILE A 373 2.12 -10.17 6.47
CA ILE A 373 0.81 -10.42 5.86
C ILE A 373 1.05 -11.02 4.48
N ILE A 374 0.41 -12.14 4.18
CA ILE A 374 0.51 -12.82 2.89
C ILE A 374 -0.90 -12.93 2.32
N LEU A 375 -1.09 -12.35 1.15
CA LEU A 375 -2.35 -12.44 0.41
C LEU A 375 -2.15 -13.43 -0.75
N ALA A 376 -2.86 -14.53 -0.70
CA ALA A 376 -2.84 -15.53 -1.78
C ALA A 376 -3.59 -14.99 -3.01
N SER A 377 -3.41 -15.62 -4.15
CA SER A 377 -4.08 -15.20 -5.39
C SER A 377 -5.61 -15.14 -5.19
N TYR A 378 -6.20 -14.06 -5.69
CA TYR A 378 -7.65 -13.76 -5.64
C TYR A 378 -8.21 -13.50 -4.23
N SER A 379 -7.37 -13.37 -3.19
CA SER A 379 -7.85 -13.01 -1.85
C SER A 379 -7.98 -11.49 -1.69
N GLY A 380 -8.89 -11.07 -0.80
CA GLY A 380 -9.09 -9.67 -0.41
C GLY A 380 -8.71 -9.40 1.05
N PHE A 381 -8.05 -8.28 1.29
CA PHE A 381 -7.82 -7.74 2.64
C PHE A 381 -8.32 -6.30 2.65
N GLU A 382 -9.35 -6.04 3.43
CA GLU A 382 -10.00 -4.74 3.47
C GLU A 382 -9.86 -4.09 4.86
N CYS A 383 -9.64 -2.78 4.89
CA CYS A 383 -9.65 -2.03 6.15
C CYS A 383 -9.91 -0.55 5.90
N ASP A 384 -10.55 0.12 6.87
CA ASP A 384 -10.77 1.57 6.80
C ASP A 384 -9.48 2.33 7.07
N LYS A 385 -8.69 1.83 8.02
CA LYS A 385 -7.47 2.51 8.45
C LYS A 385 -6.34 1.51 8.69
N PHE A 386 -5.21 1.77 8.07
CA PHE A 386 -4.03 0.92 8.17
C PHE A 386 -2.83 1.72 8.67
N THR A 387 -2.23 1.30 9.79
CA THR A 387 -0.99 1.89 10.29
C THR A 387 0.08 0.81 10.37
N ALA A 388 1.24 1.02 9.76
CA ALA A 388 2.27 -0.02 9.75
C ALA A 388 3.68 0.51 9.99
N GLY A 389 4.46 -0.27 10.74
CA GLY A 389 5.89 -0.09 10.93
C GLY A 389 6.60 -1.43 10.99
N GLY A 390 7.52 -1.68 10.05
CA GLY A 390 8.27 -2.94 9.98
C GLY A 390 7.48 -4.10 9.40
N LEU A 391 6.46 -3.81 8.60
CA LEU A 391 5.62 -4.81 7.94
C LEU A 391 6.33 -5.44 6.74
N HIS A 392 6.09 -6.73 6.54
CA HIS A 392 6.34 -7.42 5.28
C HIS A 392 5.00 -7.91 4.71
N MET A 393 4.55 -7.31 3.62
CA MET A 393 3.33 -7.74 2.93
C MET A 393 3.70 -8.36 1.59
N TYR A 394 3.25 -9.59 1.37
CA TYR A 394 3.44 -10.33 0.12
C TYR A 394 2.08 -10.54 -0.52
N MET A 395 1.96 -10.19 -1.79
CA MET A 395 0.69 -10.21 -2.51
C MET A 395 0.84 -11.03 -3.78
N ASP A 396 0.14 -12.15 -3.86
CA ASP A 396 0.14 -12.97 -5.07
C ASP A 396 -0.74 -12.35 -6.16
N ALA A 397 -0.57 -12.82 -7.39
CA ALA A 397 -1.29 -12.29 -8.55
C ALA A 397 -2.81 -12.23 -8.31
N PHE A 398 -3.43 -11.11 -8.69
CA PHE A 398 -4.87 -10.85 -8.54
C PHE A 398 -5.36 -10.73 -7.09
N SER A 399 -4.46 -10.76 -6.09
CA SER A 399 -4.88 -10.41 -4.72
C SER A 399 -5.06 -8.90 -4.59
N ILE A 400 -5.90 -8.49 -3.65
CA ILE A 400 -6.19 -7.08 -3.42
C ILE A 400 -6.05 -6.72 -1.93
N PHE A 401 -5.32 -5.64 -1.67
CA PHE A 401 -5.36 -4.91 -0.41
C PHE A 401 -6.13 -3.63 -0.67
N ASP A 402 -7.20 -3.39 0.08
CA ASP A 402 -8.07 -2.23 -0.12
C ASP A 402 -8.22 -1.42 1.17
N CYS A 403 -7.90 -0.13 1.10
CA CYS A 403 -8.02 0.81 2.22
C CYS A 403 -8.62 2.12 1.68
N THR A 404 -9.86 2.03 1.18
CA THR A 404 -10.51 3.13 0.44
C THR A 404 -11.81 3.63 1.08
N ASP A 405 -11.97 3.50 2.38
CA ASP A 405 -13.16 4.02 3.06
C ASP A 405 -13.29 5.55 2.92
N ASP A 406 -14.51 6.04 2.87
CA ASP A 406 -14.84 7.46 2.71
C ASP A 406 -14.58 8.32 3.96
N ASP A 407 -14.21 7.74 5.10
CA ASP A 407 -13.88 8.51 6.29
C ASP A 407 -12.62 9.34 6.06
N LYS A 408 -12.66 10.59 6.47
CA LYS A 408 -11.51 11.52 6.36
C LYS A 408 -10.24 11.03 7.08
N ASP A 409 -10.38 10.14 8.06
CA ASP A 409 -9.25 9.58 8.81
C ASP A 409 -8.83 8.21 8.26
N ALA A 410 -9.52 7.72 7.23
CA ALA A 410 -9.19 6.47 6.55
C ALA A 410 -7.88 6.57 5.76
N GLY A 411 -7.34 5.42 5.40
CA GLY A 411 -6.14 5.32 4.56
C GLY A 411 -4.95 4.71 5.28
N VAL A 412 -3.83 4.70 4.58
CA VAL A 412 -2.60 4.01 4.99
C VAL A 412 -1.60 5.00 5.58
N HIS A 413 -1.04 4.68 6.75
CA HIS A 413 0.03 5.43 7.38
C HIS A 413 1.23 4.51 7.64
N PHE A 414 2.29 4.65 6.85
CA PHE A 414 3.56 3.97 7.09
C PHE A 414 4.42 4.80 8.04
N THR A 415 4.81 4.22 9.17
CA THR A 415 5.65 4.89 10.17
C THR A 415 7.11 4.98 9.69
N THR A 416 8.02 5.42 10.55
CA THR A 416 9.44 5.57 10.20
C THR A 416 10.21 4.26 10.05
N GLN A 417 9.63 3.12 10.45
CA GLN A 417 10.25 1.80 10.20
C GLN A 417 9.90 1.36 8.78
N THR A 418 10.88 0.87 8.04
CA THR A 418 10.66 0.46 6.65
C THR A 418 9.64 -0.67 6.55
N ASN A 419 8.66 -0.49 5.68
CA ASN A 419 7.65 -1.47 5.33
C ASN A 419 7.95 -1.99 3.92
N TYR A 420 7.73 -3.26 3.66
CA TYR A 420 7.96 -3.90 2.37
C TYR A 420 6.63 -4.43 1.83
N ILE A 421 6.20 -3.89 0.71
CA ILE A 421 4.98 -4.32 0.01
C ILE A 421 5.42 -4.91 -1.33
N SER A 422 5.23 -6.20 -1.51
CA SER A 422 5.79 -6.91 -2.66
C SER A 422 4.74 -7.75 -3.37
N GLY A 423 4.57 -7.50 -4.66
CA GLY A 423 3.84 -8.42 -5.53
C GLY A 423 4.68 -9.66 -5.82
N THR A 424 4.04 -10.74 -6.25
CA THR A 424 4.71 -11.99 -6.63
C THR A 424 5.66 -11.78 -7.81
N SER A 425 6.73 -12.57 -7.87
CA SER A 425 7.62 -12.63 -9.04
C SER A 425 7.38 -13.88 -9.88
N ASP A 426 6.46 -14.75 -9.49
CA ASP A 426 6.23 -16.04 -10.13
C ASP A 426 5.17 -15.98 -11.24
N SER A 427 4.48 -14.86 -11.38
CA SER A 427 3.46 -14.61 -12.39
C SER A 427 3.72 -13.28 -13.08
N PRO A 428 3.37 -13.11 -14.37
CA PRO A 428 3.40 -11.81 -15.02
C PRO A 428 2.21 -10.91 -14.63
N GLU A 429 1.28 -11.45 -13.86
CA GLU A 429 0.07 -10.73 -13.46
C GLU A 429 0.31 -9.95 -12.16
N TYR A 430 -0.39 -8.85 -12.03
CA TYR A 430 -0.22 -7.92 -10.90
C TYR A 430 -1.17 -8.24 -9.75
N ALA A 431 -0.70 -7.94 -8.54
CA ALA A 431 -1.55 -7.73 -7.38
C ALA A 431 -1.92 -6.25 -7.29
N LEU A 432 -2.99 -5.90 -6.56
CA LEU A 432 -3.46 -4.53 -6.40
C LEU A 432 -3.36 -4.07 -4.95
N PHE A 433 -2.59 -3.01 -4.72
CA PHE A 433 -2.58 -2.27 -3.47
C PHE A 433 -3.36 -0.97 -3.69
N ARG A 434 -4.51 -0.84 -3.07
CA ARG A 434 -5.42 0.30 -3.28
C ARG A 434 -5.60 1.07 -1.96
N ALA A 435 -5.54 2.40 -2.03
CA ALA A 435 -5.77 3.25 -0.86
C ALA A 435 -6.21 4.65 -1.29
N ASN A 436 -7.14 5.26 -0.58
CA ASN A 436 -7.47 6.67 -0.82
C ASN A 436 -6.26 7.57 -0.53
N LYS A 437 -5.49 7.22 0.51
CA LYS A 437 -4.43 8.08 0.99
C LYS A 437 -3.27 7.25 1.55
N VAL A 438 -2.04 7.64 1.21
CA VAL A 438 -0.82 7.06 1.78
C VAL A 438 0.02 8.17 2.40
N ILE A 439 0.22 8.11 3.72
CA ILE A 439 1.06 9.03 4.48
C ILE A 439 2.36 8.31 4.86
N LEU A 440 3.48 8.96 4.66
CA LEU A 440 4.81 8.39 4.93
C LEU A 440 5.45 9.10 6.13
N GLY A 441 5.87 8.33 7.14
CA GLY A 441 6.44 8.86 8.38
C GLY A 441 7.87 9.39 8.28
N GLY A 442 8.59 9.07 7.21
CA GLY A 442 9.97 9.52 7.03
C GLY A 442 10.73 8.79 5.94
N TRP A 443 12.05 8.89 6.00
CA TRP A 443 12.95 8.30 4.99
C TRP A 443 12.77 6.78 4.89
N ASN A 444 12.59 6.29 3.66
CA ASN A 444 12.43 4.87 3.36
C ASN A 444 11.30 4.21 4.18
N SER A 445 10.18 4.92 4.38
CA SER A 445 9.04 4.36 5.12
C SER A 445 8.40 3.17 4.43
N VAL A 446 8.47 3.11 3.10
CA VAL A 446 7.92 1.98 2.34
C VAL A 446 8.76 1.68 1.10
N GLU A 447 8.87 0.40 0.79
CA GLU A 447 9.48 -0.09 -0.45
C GLU A 447 8.46 -0.98 -1.19
N TYR A 448 8.11 -0.58 -2.40
CA TYR A 448 7.22 -1.32 -3.30
C TYR A 448 8.05 -2.10 -4.31
N SER A 449 7.71 -3.37 -4.54
CA SER A 449 8.48 -4.23 -5.44
C SER A 449 7.63 -5.37 -6.03
N GLY A 450 8.19 -6.09 -7.00
CA GLY A 450 7.51 -7.24 -7.63
C GLY A 450 6.35 -6.83 -8.53
N MET A 451 5.50 -7.78 -8.90
CA MET A 451 4.35 -7.52 -9.77
C MET A 451 3.20 -6.92 -8.93
N LEU A 452 3.33 -5.63 -8.66
CA LEU A 452 2.44 -4.87 -7.77
C LEU A 452 1.99 -3.58 -8.47
N GLU A 453 0.70 -3.37 -8.60
CA GLU A 453 0.13 -2.10 -9.05
C GLU A 453 -0.41 -1.34 -7.83
N ILE A 454 -0.02 -0.07 -7.69
CA ILE A 454 -0.43 0.78 -6.57
C ILE A 454 -1.41 1.82 -7.11
N GLU A 455 -2.64 1.79 -6.60
CA GLU A 455 -3.67 2.79 -6.87
C GLU A 455 -3.84 3.65 -5.63
N CYS A 456 -3.64 4.96 -5.78
CA CYS A 456 -3.75 5.86 -4.64
C CYS A 456 -4.10 7.28 -5.10
N ASP A 457 -5.14 7.87 -4.50
CA ASP A 457 -5.56 9.24 -4.82
C ASP A 457 -4.56 10.27 -4.27
N HIS A 458 -4.03 10.02 -3.08
CA HIS A 458 -3.15 10.96 -2.39
C HIS A 458 -1.95 10.26 -1.75
N HIS A 459 -0.88 10.09 -2.50
CA HIS A 459 0.39 9.54 -1.98
C HIS A 459 1.35 10.68 -1.62
N ASP A 460 2.08 10.55 -0.51
CA ASP A 460 3.13 11.51 -0.13
C ASP A 460 4.16 11.62 -1.27
N LYS A 461 4.48 12.85 -1.66
CA LYS A 461 5.29 13.15 -2.85
C LYS A 461 6.80 13.09 -2.61
N ASN A 462 7.24 12.95 -1.35
CA ASN A 462 8.66 12.96 -1.04
C ASN A 462 9.35 11.69 -1.50
N VAL A 463 10.10 11.78 -2.57
CA VAL A 463 10.80 10.64 -3.21
C VAL A 463 11.83 9.96 -2.29
N ASN A 464 12.22 10.60 -1.20
CA ASN A 464 13.12 9.99 -0.22
C ASN A 464 12.36 9.13 0.81
N TYR A 465 11.02 9.20 0.82
CA TYR A 465 10.21 8.51 1.81
C TYR A 465 9.71 7.15 1.31
N TYR A 466 9.73 6.92 0.00
CA TYR A 466 9.35 5.65 -0.60
C TYR A 466 10.38 5.21 -1.64
N LYS A 467 10.34 3.92 -1.97
CA LYS A 467 11.05 3.37 -3.13
C LYS A 467 10.06 2.62 -4.00
N LEU A 468 10.18 2.81 -5.30
CA LEU A 468 9.43 2.06 -6.29
C LEU A 468 10.41 1.26 -7.14
N ASN A 469 10.42 -0.05 -6.99
CA ASN A 469 11.35 -0.94 -7.70
C ASN A 469 10.58 -1.66 -8.81
N ALA A 470 10.87 -1.31 -10.06
CA ALA A 470 10.23 -2.01 -11.20
C ALA A 470 10.41 -3.53 -11.07
N PRO A 471 9.41 -4.36 -11.39
CA PRO A 471 8.19 -4.04 -12.15
C PRO A 471 7.03 -3.41 -11.37
N ALA A 472 7.17 -3.16 -10.05
CA ALA A 472 6.13 -2.44 -9.31
C ALA A 472 5.85 -1.09 -9.98
N THR A 473 4.58 -0.65 -9.94
CA THR A 473 4.12 0.49 -10.72
C THR A 473 3.00 1.25 -9.99
N PHE A 474 2.94 2.57 -10.19
CA PHE A 474 1.77 3.35 -9.79
C PHE A 474 0.76 3.39 -10.92
N ALA A 475 -0.49 3.15 -10.62
CA ALA A 475 -1.59 3.52 -11.51
C ALA A 475 -1.74 5.05 -11.52
N GLN A 476 -2.02 5.64 -12.67
CA GLN A 476 -2.42 7.04 -12.73
C GLN A 476 -3.91 7.11 -13.10
N GLY A 477 -4.74 7.26 -12.10
CA GLY A 477 -6.16 6.99 -12.14
C GLY A 477 -6.42 5.55 -11.69
N GLN A 478 -7.47 4.94 -12.16
CA GLN A 478 -7.84 3.56 -11.79
C GLN A 478 -6.75 2.57 -12.23
N ALA A 479 -6.51 1.56 -11.41
CA ALA A 479 -5.55 0.49 -11.71
C ALA A 479 -5.96 -0.29 -12.96
N SER A 480 -4.97 -0.80 -13.67
CA SER A 480 -5.20 -1.54 -14.91
C SER A 480 -5.31 -3.05 -14.70
N VAL A 481 -4.92 -3.58 -13.56
CA VAL A 481 -5.11 -5.00 -13.25
C VAL A 481 -6.60 -5.29 -13.09
N GLU A 482 -7.09 -6.31 -13.77
CA GLU A 482 -8.50 -6.72 -13.74
C GLU A 482 -8.66 -7.84 -12.70
N ILE A 483 -9.47 -7.61 -11.68
CA ILE A 483 -9.73 -8.56 -10.59
C ILE A 483 -11.24 -8.74 -10.50
N ASP A 484 -11.71 -9.93 -10.86
CA ASP A 484 -13.14 -10.25 -10.79
C ASP A 484 -13.58 -10.35 -9.32
N GLU A 485 -14.75 -9.82 -9.02
CA GLU A 485 -15.39 -10.08 -7.72
C GLU A 485 -15.76 -11.57 -7.62
N ASP A 486 -15.40 -12.17 -6.51
CA ASP A 486 -15.79 -13.53 -6.17
C ASP A 486 -16.05 -13.64 -4.66
N ASP A 487 -16.27 -14.86 -4.15
CA ASP A 487 -16.57 -15.06 -2.73
C ASP A 487 -15.38 -14.73 -1.82
N CYS A 488 -14.19 -14.57 -2.35
CA CYS A 488 -12.97 -14.30 -1.55
C CYS A 488 -12.47 -12.87 -1.66
N ASN A 489 -13.20 -11.99 -2.39
CA ASN A 489 -12.89 -10.56 -2.45
C ASN A 489 -14.15 -9.72 -2.68
N LYS A 490 -15.25 -10.11 -2.08
CA LYS A 490 -16.63 -9.63 -2.34
C LYS A 490 -16.83 -8.12 -2.53
N ASN A 491 -16.03 -7.31 -1.88
CA ASN A 491 -16.20 -5.85 -1.93
C ASN A 491 -15.02 -5.15 -2.60
N SER A 492 -13.98 -5.88 -2.93
CA SER A 492 -12.70 -5.32 -3.32
C SER A 492 -12.28 -5.60 -4.76
N GLY A 493 -13.14 -6.17 -5.57
CA GLY A 493 -12.82 -6.43 -6.97
C GLY A 493 -12.44 -5.16 -7.73
N ASN A 494 -11.68 -5.29 -8.80
CA ASN A 494 -11.35 -4.19 -9.72
C ASN A 494 -11.92 -4.52 -11.09
N GLN A 495 -13.22 -4.41 -11.22
CA GLN A 495 -13.91 -4.61 -12.50
C GLN A 495 -13.83 -3.34 -13.34
N ASN A 496 -13.66 -3.50 -14.62
CA ASN A 496 -13.53 -2.40 -15.58
C ASN A 496 -12.35 -1.47 -15.27
N PRO A 497 -11.10 -1.97 -15.27
CA PRO A 497 -9.96 -1.09 -15.12
C PRO A 497 -9.88 -0.12 -16.31
N GLY A 498 -10.54 1.02 -16.16
CA GLY A 498 -10.69 2.03 -17.17
C GLY A 498 -11.17 1.46 -18.49
N GLU A 499 -12.46 1.51 -18.76
CA GLU A 499 -12.95 1.31 -20.13
C GLU A 499 -12.16 2.22 -21.06
N GLY A 500 -10.99 1.76 -21.45
CA GLY A 500 -10.26 2.41 -22.50
C GLY A 500 -11.21 2.48 -23.67
N ASP A 501 -11.38 3.67 -24.18
CA ASP A 501 -11.99 3.88 -25.46
C ASP A 501 -11.26 2.93 -26.44
N GLY A 502 -11.81 1.75 -26.65
CA GLY A 502 -11.23 0.72 -27.52
C GLY A 502 -11.12 1.19 -28.97
N ASP A 503 -10.82 2.47 -29.15
CA ASP A 503 -10.68 3.09 -30.46
C ASP A 503 -9.48 2.45 -31.17
N GLN A 504 -9.80 1.64 -32.12
CA GLN A 504 -8.83 0.84 -32.88
C GLN A 504 -7.94 1.69 -33.78
N ASP A 505 -8.19 2.99 -33.88
CA ASP A 505 -7.39 3.91 -34.69
C ASP A 505 -6.84 5.01 -33.77
N PRO A 506 -5.69 4.78 -33.13
CA PRO A 506 -5.13 5.81 -32.27
C PRO A 506 -4.80 7.05 -33.09
N SER A 507 -5.51 8.12 -32.83
CA SER A 507 -5.18 9.42 -33.43
C SER A 507 -3.68 9.68 -33.16
N TYR A 508 -2.94 9.88 -34.24
CA TYR A 508 -1.50 10.01 -34.19
C TYR A 508 -1.13 11.27 -33.40
N GLU A 509 -0.60 11.11 -32.22
CA GLU A 509 -0.19 12.25 -31.42
C GLU A 509 1.31 12.13 -31.12
N GLU A 510 2.09 12.89 -31.89
CA GLU A 510 3.53 12.97 -31.69
C GLU A 510 3.83 14.22 -30.86
N VAL A 511 4.33 14.03 -29.66
CA VAL A 511 4.70 15.14 -28.79
C VAL A 511 6.21 15.21 -28.70
N GLU A 512 6.77 16.22 -29.32
CA GLU A 512 8.17 16.57 -29.14
C GLU A 512 8.27 17.66 -28.07
N THR A 513 8.93 17.37 -26.97
CA THR A 513 9.12 18.32 -25.88
C THR A 513 10.54 18.82 -25.88
N LEU A 514 10.71 20.12 -26.04
CA LEU A 514 12.00 20.77 -26.04
C LEU A 514 12.10 21.65 -24.78
N PRO A 515 12.81 21.21 -23.77
CA PRO A 515 13.01 22.05 -22.58
C PRO A 515 14.16 23.05 -22.81
N TYR A 516 13.92 24.29 -22.49
CA TYR A 516 14.91 25.35 -22.51
C TYR A 516 14.96 26.00 -21.13
N THR A 517 16.16 26.27 -20.63
CA THR A 517 16.36 27.02 -19.41
C THR A 517 17.10 28.33 -19.76
N TYR A 518 16.49 29.44 -19.44
CA TYR A 518 17.13 30.76 -19.56
C TYR A 518 17.57 31.21 -18.19
N LEU A 519 18.83 31.53 -18.08
CA LEU A 519 19.44 32.05 -16.86
C LEU A 519 19.75 33.52 -17.08
N PHE A 520 19.42 34.37 -16.12
CA PHE A 520 19.63 35.79 -16.20
C PHE A 520 20.45 36.26 -15.00
N GLU A 521 21.36 37.16 -15.26
CA GLU A 521 22.19 37.86 -14.30
C GLU A 521 21.70 39.29 -14.19
N ASP A 522 21.55 39.83 -12.99
CA ASP A 522 20.96 41.15 -12.76
C ASP A 522 21.80 42.30 -13.37
N ASN A 523 23.09 42.10 -13.49
CA ASN A 523 24.02 43.13 -13.97
C ASN A 523 24.46 42.95 -15.44
N TRP A 524 23.81 42.06 -16.19
CA TRP A 524 24.15 41.89 -17.60
C TRP A 524 23.88 43.18 -18.40
N PRO A 525 24.83 43.70 -19.24
CA PRO A 525 26.14 43.13 -19.63
C PRO A 525 27.35 43.60 -18.79
N THR A 526 27.15 44.19 -17.64
CA THR A 526 28.25 44.51 -16.75
C THR A 526 28.60 43.29 -15.89
N THR A 527 29.81 43.31 -15.31
CA THR A 527 30.25 42.16 -14.50
C THR A 527 29.45 42.03 -13.21
N GLY A 528 28.61 41.03 -13.15
CA GLY A 528 27.96 40.57 -11.92
C GLY A 528 28.84 39.55 -11.20
N ASP A 529 28.25 38.79 -10.31
CA ASP A 529 28.96 37.72 -9.61
C ASP A 529 29.03 36.40 -10.39
N TYR A 530 28.38 36.34 -11.53
CA TYR A 530 28.39 35.21 -12.47
C TYR A 530 27.78 33.91 -11.92
N ASP A 531 26.90 33.98 -10.94
CA ASP A 531 26.26 32.80 -10.44
C ASP A 531 24.96 32.42 -11.19
N MET A 532 24.49 33.29 -12.08
CA MET A 532 23.35 33.06 -13.01
C MET A 532 22.07 32.59 -12.28
N ASN A 533 21.84 33.10 -11.08
CA ASN A 533 20.72 32.65 -10.28
C ASN A 533 19.65 33.73 -10.01
N ASP A 534 19.84 34.94 -10.53
CA ASP A 534 18.93 36.05 -10.27
C ASP A 534 17.56 35.85 -10.88
N LEU A 535 17.50 35.22 -12.05
CA LEU A 535 16.24 34.86 -12.69
C LEU A 535 16.45 33.61 -13.53
N VAL A 536 15.78 32.55 -13.17
CA VAL A 536 15.80 31.28 -13.91
C VAL A 536 14.43 31.09 -14.57
N ILE A 537 14.39 31.08 -15.89
CA ILE A 537 13.15 30.83 -16.65
C ILE A 537 13.25 29.46 -17.35
N GLY A 538 12.44 28.52 -16.91
CA GLY A 538 12.25 27.27 -17.63
C GLY A 538 11.17 27.44 -18.68
N ILE A 539 11.47 27.16 -19.93
CA ILE A 539 10.51 27.15 -21.03
C ILE A 539 10.43 25.73 -21.56
N GLN A 540 9.23 25.18 -21.54
CA GLN A 540 8.96 23.87 -22.14
C GLN A 540 8.11 24.09 -23.40
N ILE A 541 8.68 23.76 -24.55
CA ILE A 541 7.98 23.85 -25.82
C ILE A 541 7.47 22.44 -26.16
N ASN A 542 6.16 22.29 -26.19
CA ASN A 542 5.50 21.04 -26.56
C ASN A 542 4.99 21.18 -28.01
N ASN A 543 5.68 20.54 -28.91
CA ASN A 543 5.25 20.45 -30.32
C ASN A 543 4.31 19.23 -30.42
N LYS A 544 3.02 19.51 -30.60
CA LYS A 544 2.01 18.46 -30.73
C LYS A 544 1.60 18.36 -32.22
N LYS A 545 1.89 17.22 -32.80
CA LYS A 545 1.51 16.93 -34.19
C LYS A 545 0.34 15.95 -34.16
N ILE A 546 -0.84 16.35 -34.59
CA ILE A 546 -2.03 15.53 -34.67
C ILE A 546 -2.18 15.02 -36.08
N GLY A 547 -1.92 13.76 -36.32
CA GLY A 547 -2.13 13.14 -37.65
C GLY A 547 -3.59 12.78 -37.79
N UNK A 548 -4.11 13.26 -38.91
CA UNK A 548 -5.47 12.85 -39.07
C UNK A 548 -5.48 11.64 -39.94
N UNK A 549 -6.26 11.09 -39.86
CA UNK A 549 -6.45 9.96 -40.69
C UNK A 549 -6.44 10.37 -42.10
N UNK A 550 -5.77 9.97 -42.64
CA UNK A 550 -5.53 10.22 -43.96
C UNK A 550 -6.69 10.47 -44.87
N UNK A 551 -7.01 11.47 -44.90
CA UNK A 551 -7.66 11.77 -46.07
C UNK A 551 -6.60 12.14 -47.01
N THR A 552 -6.52 11.73 -48.05
CA THR A 552 -5.61 11.93 -49.14
C THR A 552 -5.59 13.36 -49.73
N ASP A 553 -5.68 14.38 -48.96
CA ASP A 553 -5.54 15.75 -49.46
C ASP A 553 -4.50 16.56 -48.68
N GLU A 554 -3.53 17.07 -49.39
CA GLU A 554 -2.45 17.91 -48.90
C GLU A 554 -2.99 19.18 -48.19
N CYS A 555 -3.18 19.12 -46.89
CA CYS A 555 -3.40 20.32 -46.08
C CYS A 555 -2.42 20.35 -44.93
N CYS A 556 -1.84 21.52 -44.72
CA CYS A 556 -0.87 21.79 -43.65
C CYS A 556 -1.46 21.47 -42.29
N ASP A 557 -0.81 20.57 -41.56
CA ASP A 557 -1.19 20.21 -40.20
C ASP A 557 -1.07 21.44 -39.27
N PRO A 558 -2.08 21.77 -38.48
CA PRO A 558 -1.93 22.85 -37.51
C PRO A 558 -0.98 22.44 -36.39
N VAL A 559 0.11 23.16 -36.28
CA VAL A 559 1.04 23.01 -35.13
C VAL A 559 0.45 23.83 -33.97
N VAL A 560 0.02 23.15 -32.93
CA VAL A 560 -0.40 23.83 -31.70
C VAL A 560 0.83 23.99 -30.82
N LEU A 561 1.36 25.21 -30.76
CA LEU A 561 2.47 25.57 -29.89
C LEU A 561 1.91 25.94 -28.51
N GLY A 562 2.12 25.06 -27.55
CA GLY A 562 1.81 25.35 -26.15
C GLY A 562 3.11 25.70 -25.39
N CYS A 563 3.21 26.93 -24.89
CA CYS A 563 4.33 27.35 -24.05
C CYS A 563 3.88 27.41 -22.60
N THR A 564 4.51 26.63 -21.75
CA THR A 564 4.34 26.76 -20.30
C THR A 564 5.54 27.48 -19.70
N PHE A 565 5.28 28.52 -18.92
CA PHE A 565 6.33 29.30 -18.27
C PHE A 565 6.31 28.99 -16.77
N SER A 566 7.47 28.66 -16.21
CA SER A 566 7.65 28.66 -14.76
C SER A 566 8.78 29.62 -14.41
N ILE A 567 8.51 30.51 -13.48
CA ILE A 567 9.50 31.44 -12.94
C ILE A 567 9.84 30.98 -11.54
N ARG A 568 11.10 30.81 -11.22
CA ARG A 568 11.62 30.52 -9.88
C ARG A 568 12.43 31.69 -9.36
#